data_bc811b9a66275aa8770a16b7a4c7c489
#
_entry.id   bc811b9a66275aa8770a16b7a4c7c489
#
_cell.length_a   1.000
_cell.length_b   1.000
_cell.length_c   1.000
_cell.angle_alpha   90.00
_cell.angle_beta   90.00
_cell.angle_gamma   90.00
#
_symmetry.space_group_name_H-M   'P 1'
#
loop_
_entity.id
_entity.type
_entity.pdbx_description
1 polymer ?
#
loop_
_entity_poly.entity_id
_entity_poly.type
_entity_poly.pdbx_seq_one_letter_code
_entity_poly.pdbx_strand_id
1 'polypeptide(L)'
;RGNLDTRLRKLDEGQYDAIILAAAGLIRLGLKARIRALLTPEQSLPAPGQGALGIELVAGAEAMATVVAPLNDPETAYCVRAERAFSRALGGSCQVPLGGYAVIEEGRLWLRCFVAPPDGREMVAGEIRGEVGKEADDDERLGRELADRLRAQGAGDILDKLAQAK
;
A
#
# COMPACT_ATOMS: atom_id res chain seq x y z
N ARG A 1 15.10 0.03 12.78
CA ARG A 1 15.28 -0.72 11.52
C ARG A 1 15.81 -2.11 11.82
N GLY A 2 15.64 -3.06 10.93
CA GLY A 2 16.12 -4.42 11.07
C GLY A 2 15.13 -5.44 10.50
N ASN A 3 15.58 -6.67 10.36
CA ASN A 3 14.72 -7.79 9.99
C ASN A 3 13.72 -8.14 11.12
N LEU A 4 12.85 -9.08 10.87
CA LEU A 4 11.78 -9.46 11.79
C LEU A 4 12.34 -9.92 13.16
N ASP A 5 13.36 -10.77 13.17
CA ASP A 5 13.97 -11.30 14.40
C ASP A 5 14.58 -10.18 15.24
N THR A 6 15.30 -9.25 14.59
CA THR A 6 15.88 -8.08 15.28
C THR A 6 14.78 -7.22 15.92
N ARG A 7 13.65 -7.03 15.25
CA ARG A 7 12.54 -6.21 15.75
C ARG A 7 11.83 -6.89 16.93
N LEU A 8 11.61 -8.20 16.85
CA LEU A 8 11.05 -8.98 17.95
C LEU A 8 11.97 -8.98 19.15
N ARG A 9 13.27 -9.19 18.97
CA ARG A 9 14.25 -9.14 20.05
C ARG A 9 14.24 -7.79 20.76
N LYS A 10 14.20 -6.68 20.03
CA LYS A 10 14.11 -5.33 20.61
C LYS A 10 12.83 -5.10 21.40
N LEU A 11 11.71 -5.70 20.97
CA LEU A 11 10.46 -5.68 21.75
C LEU A 11 10.62 -6.48 23.03
N ASP A 12 11.22 -7.68 22.98
CA ASP A 12 11.44 -8.56 24.13
C ASP A 12 12.41 -7.93 25.15
N GLU A 13 13.39 -7.15 24.67
CA GLU A 13 14.32 -6.36 25.50
C GLU A 13 13.68 -5.08 26.09
N GLY A 14 12.40 -4.81 25.83
CA GLY A 14 11.69 -3.65 26.35
C GLY A 14 12.08 -2.31 25.71
N GLN A 15 12.73 -2.34 24.51
CA GLN A 15 13.05 -1.10 23.80
C GLN A 15 11.83 -0.44 23.18
N TYR A 16 10.70 -1.16 23.08
CA TYR A 16 9.42 -0.70 22.56
C TYR A 16 8.29 -1.36 23.35
N ASP A 17 7.19 -0.63 23.56
CA ASP A 17 5.96 -1.17 24.15
C ASP A 17 5.18 -2.04 23.15
N ALA A 18 5.24 -1.69 21.88
CA ALA A 18 4.64 -2.42 20.76
C ALA A 18 5.38 -2.15 19.44
N ILE A 19 5.21 -3.06 18.48
CA ILE A 19 5.71 -2.89 17.11
C ILE A 19 4.63 -3.31 16.11
N ILE A 20 4.59 -2.63 14.97
CA ILE A 20 3.69 -2.97 13.87
C ILE A 20 4.50 -3.72 12.81
N LEU A 21 4.01 -4.89 12.43
CA LEU A 21 4.63 -5.79 11.46
C LEU A 21 3.58 -6.38 10.52
N ALA A 22 4.01 -6.84 9.35
CA ALA A 22 3.16 -7.65 8.48
C ALA A 22 2.89 -9.01 9.12
N ALA A 23 1.63 -9.30 9.45
CA ALA A 23 1.22 -10.56 10.09
C ALA A 23 1.60 -11.79 9.26
N ALA A 24 1.53 -11.70 7.93
CA ALA A 24 1.92 -12.78 7.01
C ALA A 24 3.37 -13.24 7.25
N GLY A 25 4.30 -12.33 7.53
CA GLY A 25 5.68 -12.68 7.85
C GLY A 25 5.81 -13.50 9.14
N LEU A 26 5.07 -13.11 10.19
CA LEU A 26 5.03 -13.86 11.45
C LEU A 26 4.40 -15.25 11.28
N ILE A 27 3.29 -15.33 10.55
CA ILE A 27 2.60 -16.61 10.28
C ILE A 27 3.53 -17.55 9.51
N ARG A 28 4.20 -17.07 8.46
CA ARG A 28 5.11 -17.85 7.63
C ARG A 28 6.30 -18.40 8.41
N LEU A 29 6.79 -17.68 9.40
CA LEU A 29 7.88 -18.12 10.28
C LEU A 29 7.40 -18.95 11.47
N GLY A 30 6.13 -19.34 11.55
CA GLY A 30 5.59 -20.10 12.68
C GLY A 30 5.40 -19.29 13.95
N LEU A 31 5.50 -17.96 13.88
CA LEU A 31 5.44 -17.05 15.02
C LEU A 31 4.05 -16.45 15.24
N LYS A 32 2.99 -17.14 14.79
CA LYS A 32 1.60 -16.67 14.93
C LYS A 32 1.22 -16.29 16.36
N ALA A 33 1.73 -17.00 17.35
CA ALA A 33 1.46 -16.73 18.76
C ALA A 33 1.98 -15.36 19.25
N ARG A 34 2.91 -14.73 18.49
CA ARG A 34 3.43 -13.38 18.77
C ARG A 34 2.50 -12.26 18.29
N ILE A 35 1.47 -12.57 17.48
CA ILE A 35 0.51 -11.60 17.00
C ILE A 35 -0.47 -11.28 18.12
N ARG A 36 -0.41 -10.06 18.66
CA ARG A 36 -1.31 -9.60 19.71
C ARG A 36 -2.65 -9.15 19.18
N ALA A 37 -2.63 -8.44 18.05
CA ALA A 37 -3.83 -7.95 17.36
C ALA A 37 -3.55 -7.83 15.85
N LEU A 38 -4.58 -7.97 15.05
CA LEU A 38 -4.57 -7.62 13.63
C LEU A 38 -5.27 -6.27 13.49
N LEU A 39 -4.56 -5.29 12.93
CA LEU A 39 -5.15 -3.98 12.62
C LEU A 39 -6.01 -4.11 11.36
N THR A 40 -7.23 -3.58 11.42
CA THR A 40 -8.08 -3.48 10.23
C THR A 40 -7.65 -2.29 9.36
N PRO A 41 -8.00 -2.28 8.06
CA PRO A 41 -7.73 -1.11 7.21
C PRO A 41 -8.32 0.20 7.75
N GLU A 42 -9.43 0.15 8.49
CA GLU A 42 -10.06 1.31 9.14
C GLU A 42 -9.22 1.86 10.29
N GLN A 43 -8.46 1.00 10.96
CA GLN A 43 -7.54 1.40 12.04
C GLN A 43 -6.20 1.88 11.49
N SER A 44 -5.71 1.27 10.40
CA SER A 44 -4.44 1.62 9.80
C SER A 44 -4.38 1.14 8.35
N LEU A 45 -4.48 2.07 7.41
CA LEU A 45 -4.25 1.74 6.01
C LEU A 45 -2.79 1.32 5.80
N PRO A 46 -2.55 0.24 5.04
CA PRO A 46 -1.20 -0.19 4.71
C PRO A 46 -0.52 0.73 3.69
N ALA A 47 0.75 0.49 3.44
CA ALA A 47 1.43 1.07 2.29
C ALA A 47 0.85 0.48 0.98
N PRO A 48 0.80 1.27 -0.12
CA PRO A 48 0.33 0.78 -1.42
C PRO A 48 1.05 -0.47 -1.88
N GLY A 49 0.29 -1.48 -2.29
CA GLY A 49 0.81 -2.79 -2.71
C GLY A 49 1.26 -3.70 -1.56
N GLN A 50 1.02 -3.31 -0.31
CA GLN A 50 1.40 -4.13 0.85
C GLN A 50 0.68 -5.48 0.83
N GLY A 51 1.46 -6.55 0.91
CA GLY A 51 0.96 -7.94 0.93
C GLY A 51 0.81 -8.58 -0.45
N ALA A 52 0.83 -7.81 -1.53
CA ALA A 52 0.86 -8.37 -2.89
C ALA A 52 2.24 -8.96 -3.20
N LEU A 53 2.25 -10.13 -3.84
CA LEU A 53 3.46 -10.75 -4.36
C LEU A 53 3.65 -10.31 -5.82
N GLY A 54 4.82 -9.75 -6.13
CA GLY A 54 5.23 -9.44 -7.49
C GLY A 54 6.17 -10.50 -8.03
N ILE A 55 5.91 -10.97 -9.25
CA ILE A 55 6.82 -11.88 -9.98
C ILE A 55 7.52 -11.04 -11.03
N GLU A 56 8.85 -10.98 -10.97
CA GLU A 56 9.68 -10.26 -11.93
C GLU A 56 10.30 -11.23 -12.93
N LEU A 57 10.24 -10.86 -14.20
CA LEU A 57 10.80 -11.63 -15.31
C LEU A 57 11.75 -10.77 -16.15
N VAL A 58 12.67 -11.43 -16.83
CA VAL A 58 13.49 -10.77 -17.85
C VAL A 58 12.57 -10.30 -18.99
N ALA A 59 12.74 -9.06 -19.43
CA ALA A 59 11.96 -8.52 -20.54
C ALA A 59 12.15 -9.38 -21.80
N GLY A 60 11.04 -9.73 -22.47
CA GLY A 60 11.06 -10.60 -23.64
C GLY A 60 11.11 -12.11 -23.36
N ALA A 61 11.07 -12.53 -22.09
CA ALA A 61 10.99 -13.97 -21.73
C ALA A 61 9.56 -14.51 -21.90
N GLU A 62 9.03 -14.56 -23.12
CA GLU A 62 7.65 -14.93 -23.44
C GLU A 62 7.25 -16.32 -22.93
N ALA A 63 8.14 -17.30 -23.09
CA ALA A 63 7.89 -18.66 -22.60
C ALA A 63 7.67 -18.68 -21.07
N MET A 64 8.49 -17.94 -20.31
CA MET A 64 8.35 -17.84 -18.87
C MET A 64 7.12 -17.03 -18.47
N ALA A 65 6.81 -15.97 -19.20
CA ALA A 65 5.59 -15.18 -18.99
C ALA A 65 4.33 -16.05 -19.11
N THR A 66 4.29 -16.95 -20.10
CA THR A 66 3.19 -17.91 -20.27
C THR A 66 3.07 -18.86 -19.07
N VAL A 67 4.21 -19.35 -18.54
CA VAL A 67 4.22 -20.25 -17.38
C VAL A 67 3.68 -19.58 -16.11
N VAL A 68 4.01 -18.31 -15.88
CA VAL A 68 3.60 -17.60 -14.66
C VAL A 68 2.26 -16.88 -14.79
N ALA A 69 1.74 -16.69 -16.00
CA ALA A 69 0.47 -15.99 -16.22
C ALA A 69 -0.71 -16.54 -15.39
N PRO A 70 -0.86 -17.87 -15.19
CA PRO A 70 -1.93 -18.41 -14.33
C PRO A 70 -1.84 -18.02 -12.85
N LEU A 71 -0.69 -17.50 -12.40
CA LEU A 71 -0.51 -17.02 -11.02
C LEU A 71 -1.02 -15.59 -10.83
N ASN A 72 -1.37 -14.91 -11.93
CA ASN A 72 -1.93 -13.56 -11.83
C ASN A 72 -3.38 -13.65 -11.34
N ASP A 73 -3.65 -13.00 -10.22
CA ASP A 73 -5.00 -12.78 -9.71
C ASP A 73 -5.53 -11.43 -10.20
N PRO A 74 -6.58 -11.41 -11.03
CA PRO A 74 -7.07 -10.16 -11.65
C PRO A 74 -7.55 -9.12 -10.64
N GLU A 75 -8.26 -9.53 -9.59
CA GLU A 75 -8.77 -8.60 -8.58
C GLU A 75 -7.63 -7.94 -7.80
N THR A 76 -6.66 -8.73 -7.35
CA THR A 76 -5.43 -8.22 -6.74
C THR A 76 -4.69 -7.27 -7.69
N ALA A 77 -4.61 -7.61 -8.97
CA ALA A 77 -3.95 -6.78 -9.96
C ALA A 77 -4.65 -5.41 -10.12
N TYR A 78 -5.99 -5.37 -10.21
CA TYR A 78 -6.74 -4.11 -10.25
C TYR A 78 -6.50 -3.26 -9.01
N CYS A 79 -6.60 -3.85 -7.82
CA CYS A 79 -6.37 -3.16 -6.56
C CYS A 79 -4.97 -2.56 -6.49
N VAL A 80 -3.94 -3.36 -6.75
CA VAL A 80 -2.54 -2.93 -6.66
C VAL A 80 -2.20 -1.86 -7.72
N ARG A 81 -2.75 -1.95 -8.95
CA ARG A 81 -2.53 -0.91 -9.97
C ARG A 81 -3.13 0.43 -9.55
N ALA A 82 -4.36 0.42 -8.99
CA ALA A 82 -4.99 1.63 -8.46
C ALA A 82 -4.17 2.27 -7.32
N GLU A 83 -3.76 1.48 -6.34
CA GLU A 83 -2.92 1.93 -5.22
C GLU A 83 -1.58 2.50 -5.70
N ARG A 84 -0.92 1.81 -6.63
CA ARG A 84 0.35 2.28 -7.21
C ARG A 84 0.19 3.52 -8.08
N ALA A 85 -0.92 3.64 -8.82
CA ALA A 85 -1.21 4.84 -9.59
C ALA A 85 -1.40 6.06 -8.69
N PHE A 86 -2.12 5.92 -7.57
CA PHE A 86 -2.22 6.93 -6.53
C PHE A 86 -0.84 7.33 -6.00
N SER A 87 -0.03 6.35 -5.61
CA SER A 87 1.32 6.59 -5.09
C SER A 87 2.21 7.31 -6.10
N ARG A 88 2.25 6.84 -7.36
CA ARG A 88 3.05 7.46 -8.44
C ARG A 88 2.64 8.90 -8.70
N ALA A 89 1.32 9.18 -8.75
CA ALA A 89 0.81 10.54 -8.98
C ALA A 89 1.24 11.54 -7.91
N LEU A 90 1.50 11.08 -6.69
CA LEU A 90 1.99 11.91 -5.58
C LEU A 90 3.54 11.88 -5.41
N GLY A 91 4.26 11.41 -6.43
CA GLY A 91 5.72 11.31 -6.37
C GLY A 91 6.22 10.17 -5.47
N GLY A 92 5.40 9.10 -5.37
CA GLY A 92 5.58 8.00 -4.42
C GLY A 92 6.96 7.36 -4.48
N SER A 93 7.68 7.53 -3.40
CA SER A 93 8.88 6.78 -3.03
C SER A 93 8.67 6.22 -1.62
N CYS A 94 9.55 5.32 -1.19
CA CYS A 94 9.51 4.80 0.18
C CYS A 94 9.64 5.87 1.29
N GLN A 95 9.86 7.13 0.89
CA GLN A 95 10.03 8.26 1.80
C GLN A 95 8.78 9.18 1.85
N VAL A 96 7.81 8.96 0.97
CA VAL A 96 6.56 9.71 0.98
C VAL A 96 5.60 9.04 1.95
N PRO A 97 5.14 9.73 3.00
CA PRO A 97 4.29 9.17 4.03
C PRO A 97 2.83 9.11 3.55
N LEU A 98 2.52 8.07 2.83
CA LEU A 98 1.18 7.80 2.33
C LEU A 98 0.76 6.35 2.59
N GLY A 99 -0.52 6.13 2.75
CA GLY A 99 -1.15 4.83 2.79
C GLY A 99 -2.18 4.70 1.70
N GLY A 100 -2.44 3.47 1.28
CA GLY A 100 -3.45 3.18 0.26
C GLY A 100 -3.85 1.71 0.31
N TYR A 101 -5.15 1.48 0.22
CA TYR A 101 -5.72 0.15 0.22
C TYR A 101 -6.95 0.10 -0.68
N ALA A 102 -6.94 -0.82 -1.60
CA ALA A 102 -8.04 -1.08 -2.51
C ALA A 102 -8.62 -2.47 -2.30
N VAL A 103 -9.91 -2.59 -2.46
CA VAL A 103 -10.65 -3.86 -2.49
C VAL A 103 -11.70 -3.83 -3.60
N ILE A 104 -12.10 -4.99 -4.08
CA ILE A 104 -13.28 -5.13 -4.94
C ILE A 104 -14.46 -5.52 -4.05
N GLU A 105 -15.48 -4.66 -4.01
CA GLU A 105 -16.73 -4.88 -3.31
C GLU A 105 -17.89 -4.73 -4.30
N GLU A 106 -18.75 -5.73 -4.37
CA GLU A 106 -19.91 -5.72 -5.28
C GLU A 106 -19.54 -5.40 -6.75
N GLY A 107 -18.40 -5.91 -7.22
CA GLY A 107 -17.88 -5.70 -8.57
C GLY A 107 -17.32 -4.29 -8.84
N ARG A 108 -17.15 -3.47 -7.81
CA ARG A 108 -16.55 -2.13 -7.91
C ARG A 108 -15.29 -2.04 -7.07
N LEU A 109 -14.30 -1.36 -7.59
CA LEU A 109 -13.09 -1.03 -6.84
C LEU A 109 -13.40 0.08 -5.83
N TRP A 110 -13.01 -0.13 -4.59
CA TRP A 110 -13.02 0.86 -3.53
C TRP A 110 -11.61 1.13 -3.05
N LEU A 111 -11.07 2.28 -3.40
CA LEU A 111 -9.73 2.74 -3.02
C LEU A 111 -9.83 3.78 -1.91
N ARG A 112 -9.11 3.55 -0.81
CA ARG A 112 -8.96 4.47 0.33
C ARG A 112 -7.51 4.86 0.47
N CYS A 113 -7.22 6.15 0.62
CA CYS A 113 -5.85 6.63 0.72
C CYS A 113 -5.72 7.77 1.72
N PHE A 114 -4.50 7.99 2.18
CA PHE A 114 -4.15 9.19 2.94
C PHE A 114 -2.72 9.65 2.63
N VAL A 115 -2.46 10.92 2.96
CA VAL A 115 -1.12 11.53 3.04
C VAL A 115 -1.03 12.22 4.39
N ALA A 116 0.07 11.99 5.12
CA ALA A 116 0.30 12.61 6.44
C ALA A 116 1.79 12.87 6.63
N PRO A 117 2.21 13.95 7.32
CA PRO A 117 3.59 14.12 7.73
C PRO A 117 3.99 13.07 8.78
N PRO A 118 5.31 12.80 8.98
CA PRO A 118 5.77 11.78 9.92
C PRO A 118 5.36 12.01 11.38
N ASP A 119 5.04 13.24 11.76
CA ASP A 119 4.57 13.59 13.11
C ASP A 119 3.07 13.37 13.31
N GLY A 120 2.34 13.05 12.25
CA GLY A 120 0.92 12.69 12.28
C GLY A 120 -0.02 13.84 12.68
N ARG A 121 0.44 15.09 12.71
CA ARG A 121 -0.37 16.23 13.15
C ARG A 121 -1.45 16.65 12.18
N GLU A 122 -1.21 16.39 10.91
CA GLU A 122 -2.13 16.68 9.80
C GLU A 122 -2.32 15.41 8.99
N MET A 123 -3.50 15.17 8.49
CA MET A 123 -3.77 14.06 7.58
C MET A 123 -4.81 14.48 6.56
N VAL A 124 -4.48 14.31 5.29
CA VAL A 124 -5.42 14.44 4.19
C VAL A 124 -5.77 13.05 3.71
N ALA A 125 -7.02 12.66 3.85
CA ALA A 125 -7.51 11.33 3.52
C ALA A 125 -8.75 11.40 2.62
N GLY A 126 -8.96 10.36 1.82
CA GLY A 126 -10.15 10.25 0.99
C GLY A 126 -10.29 8.88 0.37
N GLU A 127 -11.41 8.72 -0.31
CA GLU A 127 -11.77 7.48 -0.99
C GLU A 127 -12.43 7.73 -2.34
N ILE A 128 -12.37 6.73 -3.20
CA ILE A 128 -13.06 6.71 -4.48
C ILE A 128 -13.60 5.30 -4.76
N ARG A 129 -14.76 5.22 -5.39
CA ARG A 129 -15.34 3.97 -5.89
C ARG A 129 -15.57 4.08 -7.39
N GLY A 130 -15.27 3.02 -8.10
CA GLY A 130 -15.48 2.98 -9.54
C GLY A 130 -15.49 1.57 -10.10
N GLU A 131 -15.97 1.46 -11.33
CA GLU A 131 -15.94 0.20 -12.07
C GLU A 131 -14.53 -0.04 -12.61
N VAL A 132 -14.14 -1.32 -12.73
CA VAL A 132 -12.85 -1.73 -13.28
C VAL A 132 -13.06 -2.86 -14.28
N GLY A 133 -12.11 -2.98 -15.21
CA GLY A 133 -12.10 -4.04 -16.22
C GLY A 133 -13.05 -3.82 -17.40
N LYS A 134 -13.69 -2.65 -17.51
CA LYS A 134 -14.49 -2.27 -18.70
C LYS A 134 -13.65 -1.58 -19.76
N GLU A 135 -12.78 -0.68 -19.30
CA GLU A 135 -11.84 0.04 -20.17
C GLU A 135 -10.40 -0.23 -19.72
N ALA A 136 -9.48 -0.05 -20.63
CA ALA A 136 -8.07 -0.09 -20.29
C ALA A 136 -7.77 0.99 -19.24
N ASP A 137 -7.00 0.63 -18.22
CA ASP A 137 -6.52 1.55 -17.18
C ASP A 137 -7.59 2.18 -16.26
N ASP A 138 -8.81 1.65 -16.21
CA ASP A 138 -9.87 2.12 -15.31
C ASP A 138 -9.41 2.21 -13.85
N ASP A 139 -8.70 1.19 -13.38
CA ASP A 139 -8.13 1.10 -12.06
C ASP A 139 -7.05 2.18 -11.81
N GLU A 140 -6.13 2.37 -12.76
CA GLU A 140 -5.11 3.42 -12.65
C GLU A 140 -5.72 4.83 -12.72
N ARG A 141 -6.78 5.01 -13.52
CA ARG A 141 -7.51 6.26 -13.59
C ARG A 141 -8.09 6.64 -12.22
N LEU A 142 -8.74 5.70 -11.52
CA LEU A 142 -9.26 5.92 -10.17
C LEU A 142 -8.14 6.32 -9.19
N GLY A 143 -6.98 5.67 -9.27
CA GLY A 143 -5.83 6.03 -8.44
C GLY A 143 -5.34 7.46 -8.70
N ARG A 144 -5.20 7.85 -9.97
CA ARG A 144 -4.81 9.22 -10.34
C ARG A 144 -5.85 10.26 -9.90
N GLU A 145 -7.13 9.98 -10.14
CA GLU A 145 -8.22 10.88 -9.75
C GLU A 145 -8.26 11.14 -8.25
N LEU A 146 -8.10 10.11 -7.44
CA LEU A 146 -8.04 10.28 -5.98
C LEU A 146 -6.80 11.08 -5.56
N ALA A 147 -5.65 10.85 -6.20
CA ALA A 147 -4.44 11.62 -5.92
C ALA A 147 -4.62 13.12 -6.21
N ASP A 148 -5.24 13.47 -7.33
CA ASP A 148 -5.52 14.86 -7.70
C ASP A 148 -6.50 15.52 -6.71
N ARG A 149 -7.54 14.80 -6.26
CA ARG A 149 -8.47 15.27 -5.23
C ARG A 149 -7.75 15.56 -3.92
N LEU A 150 -6.92 14.62 -3.43
CA LEU A 150 -6.20 14.82 -2.17
C LEU A 150 -5.15 15.93 -2.28
N ARG A 151 -4.49 16.07 -3.45
CA ARG A 151 -3.57 17.18 -3.71
C ARG A 151 -4.28 18.52 -3.58
N ALA A 152 -5.46 18.66 -4.16
CA ALA A 152 -6.27 19.87 -4.06
C ALA A 152 -6.79 20.14 -2.63
N GLN A 153 -6.88 19.11 -1.79
CA GLN A 153 -7.29 19.21 -0.38
C GLN A 153 -6.13 19.49 0.59
N GLY A 154 -4.91 19.72 0.08
CA GLY A 154 -3.75 20.10 0.89
C GLY A 154 -2.66 19.01 0.99
N ALA A 155 -2.85 17.83 0.38
CA ALA A 155 -1.79 16.82 0.34
C ALA A 155 -0.53 17.33 -0.39
N GLY A 156 -0.69 18.23 -1.38
CA GLY A 156 0.41 18.89 -2.06
C GLY A 156 1.31 19.65 -1.10
N ASP A 157 0.73 20.48 -0.22
CA ASP A 157 1.47 21.28 0.75
C ASP A 157 2.27 20.41 1.74
N ILE A 158 1.69 19.26 2.16
CA ILE A 158 2.38 18.29 3.02
C ILE A 158 3.62 17.74 2.29
N LEU A 159 3.47 17.36 1.03
CA LEU A 159 4.54 16.79 0.22
C LEU A 159 5.65 17.81 -0.06
N ASP A 160 5.29 19.05 -0.38
CA ASP A 160 6.23 20.14 -0.64
C ASP A 160 7.06 20.49 0.61
N LYS A 161 6.43 20.58 1.78
CA LYS A 161 7.13 20.77 3.07
C LYS A 161 8.13 19.65 3.35
N LEU A 162 7.76 18.40 3.05
CA LEU A 162 8.66 17.25 3.23
C LEU A 162 9.81 17.21 2.22
N ALA A 163 9.62 17.71 1.01
CA ALA A 163 10.68 17.83 0.01
C ALA A 163 11.72 18.89 0.39
N GLN A 164 11.28 19.97 1.03
CA GLN A 164 12.15 21.09 1.49
C GLN A 164 12.94 20.75 2.77
N ALA A 165 12.47 19.79 3.56
CA ALA A 165 13.10 19.38 4.83
C ALA A 165 14.27 18.38 4.67
N LYS A 166 14.62 18.02 3.43
CA LYS A 166 15.74 17.13 3.07
C LYS A 166 16.98 17.92 2.71
#